data_08cefcdf460392cae644f53d8dfe388e
#
_entry.id   08cefcdf460392cae644f53d8dfe388e
#
_cell.length_a   1.000
_cell.length_b   1.000
_cell.length_c   1.000
_cell.angle_alpha   90.00
_cell.angle_beta   90.00
_cell.angle_gamma   90.00
#
_symmetry.space_group_name_H-M   'P 1'
#
loop_
_entity.id
_entity.type
_entity.pdbx_description
1 polymer ?
#
loop_
_entity_poly.entity_id
_entity_poly.type
_entity_poly.pdbx_seq_one_letter_code
_entity_poly.pdbx_strand_id
1 'polypeptide(L)'
;MKILSLPPEINLSRQDLAGRYAAVSVEVRMKQGQGRARIVGGPVTYGLTMPSNAPHAEAAARFAAFLVGAAGRRLFDRRGFHALARAQCAPCAGLPALLAGALAPVAAP
;
A
#
# COMPACT_ATOMS: atom_id res chain seq x y z
N MET A 1 -9.07 -19.65 19.95
CA MET A 1 -9.88 -18.74 19.13
C MET A 1 -10.04 -19.37 17.76
N LYS A 2 -11.26 -19.53 17.25
CA LYS A 2 -11.47 -20.02 15.87
C LYS A 2 -11.44 -18.82 14.93
N ILE A 3 -10.59 -18.88 13.92
CA ILE A 3 -10.48 -17.83 12.87
C ILE A 3 -11.18 -18.36 11.63
N LEU A 4 -12.12 -17.60 11.10
CA LEU A 4 -12.75 -17.86 9.80
C LEU A 4 -11.95 -17.13 8.71
N SER A 5 -11.36 -17.89 7.81
CA SER A 5 -10.69 -17.32 6.63
C SER A 5 -11.71 -17.00 5.56
N LEU A 6 -11.67 -15.77 5.06
CA LEU A 6 -12.49 -15.34 3.93
C LEU A 6 -11.79 -15.71 2.60
N PRO A 7 -12.53 -16.10 1.56
CA PRO A 7 -11.95 -16.34 0.25
C PRO A 7 -11.35 -15.06 -0.35
N PRO A 8 -10.32 -15.18 -1.23
CA PRO A 8 -9.60 -14.04 -1.78
C PRO A 8 -10.47 -12.99 -2.46
N GLU A 9 -11.60 -13.41 -3.02
CA GLU A 9 -12.54 -12.54 -3.74
C GLU A 9 -13.22 -11.48 -2.87
N ILE A 10 -13.20 -11.66 -1.55
CA ILE A 10 -13.87 -10.76 -0.59
C ILE A 10 -12.98 -10.33 0.58
N ASN A 11 -11.78 -10.88 0.74
CA ASN A 11 -10.88 -10.54 1.84
C ASN A 11 -9.97 -9.34 1.55
N LEU A 12 -10.05 -8.75 0.36
CA LEU A 12 -9.32 -7.56 -0.09
C LEU A 12 -7.79 -7.69 -0.06
N SER A 13 -7.25 -8.91 -0.06
CA SER A 13 -5.81 -9.15 0.10
C SER A 13 -5.04 -9.16 -1.22
N ARG A 14 -5.71 -9.21 -2.37
CA ARG A 14 -5.08 -9.45 -3.68
C ARG A 14 -5.18 -8.24 -4.60
N GLN A 15 -4.05 -7.80 -5.12
CA GLN A 15 -3.95 -6.69 -6.08
C GLN A 15 -4.56 -7.04 -7.46
N ASP A 16 -4.41 -8.28 -7.90
CA ASP A 16 -4.96 -8.76 -9.17
C ASP A 16 -6.51 -8.84 -9.17
N LEU A 17 -7.14 -8.78 -8.00
CA LEU A 17 -8.59 -8.69 -7.85
C LEU A 17 -9.09 -7.25 -7.65
N ALA A 18 -8.26 -6.23 -7.83
CA ALA A 18 -8.62 -4.82 -7.62
C ALA A 18 -9.88 -4.41 -8.42
N GLY A 19 -9.98 -4.83 -9.70
CA GLY A 19 -11.16 -4.56 -10.52
C GLY A 19 -12.43 -5.22 -9.99
N ARG A 20 -12.33 -6.41 -9.40
CA ARG A 20 -13.47 -7.09 -8.76
C ARG A 20 -13.91 -6.35 -7.50
N TYR A 21 -12.97 -5.91 -6.67
CA TYR A 21 -13.29 -5.13 -5.47
C TYR A 21 -13.93 -3.78 -5.82
N ALA A 22 -13.47 -3.13 -6.90
CA ALA A 22 -13.99 -1.85 -7.37
C ALA A 22 -15.43 -1.92 -7.91
N ALA A 23 -15.95 -3.12 -8.19
CA ALA A 23 -17.36 -3.29 -8.56
C ALA A 23 -18.33 -2.95 -7.41
N VAL A 24 -17.84 -2.91 -6.16
CA VAL A 24 -18.62 -2.55 -4.98
C VAL A 24 -18.25 -1.14 -4.54
N SER A 25 -19.26 -0.32 -4.21
CA SER A 25 -19.04 1.00 -3.64
C SER A 25 -20.09 1.31 -2.59
N VAL A 26 -19.73 2.15 -1.62
CA VAL A 26 -20.62 2.62 -0.56
C VAL A 26 -20.58 4.15 -0.46
N GLU A 27 -21.71 4.76 -0.14
CA GLU A 27 -21.76 6.16 0.20
C GLU A 27 -21.62 6.35 1.71
N VAL A 28 -20.66 7.15 2.13
CA VAL A 28 -20.43 7.49 3.54
C VAL A 28 -20.62 8.97 3.78
N ARG A 29 -21.11 9.34 4.96
CA ARG A 29 -21.13 10.74 5.40
C ARG A 29 -19.73 11.22 5.73
N MET A 30 -19.37 12.37 5.21
CA MET A 30 -18.13 13.05 5.60
C MET A 30 -18.20 13.51 7.06
N LYS A 31 -17.08 13.37 7.79
CA LYS A 31 -17.00 13.62 9.24
C LYS A 31 -17.34 15.06 9.64
N GLN A 32 -17.27 16.02 8.74
CA GLN A 32 -17.57 17.43 8.96
C GLN A 32 -18.96 17.89 8.48
N GLY A 33 -19.88 16.96 8.27
CA GLY A 33 -21.29 17.27 7.97
C GLY A 33 -21.56 17.82 6.57
N GLN A 34 -20.57 17.98 5.74
CA GLN A 34 -20.69 18.52 4.39
C GLN A 34 -20.62 17.40 3.34
N GLY A 35 -21.78 16.83 3.04
CA GLY A 35 -21.94 15.94 1.90
C GLY A 35 -21.68 14.45 2.17
N ARG A 36 -21.77 13.68 1.08
CA ARG A 36 -21.47 12.23 1.04
C ARG A 36 -20.27 12.01 0.13
N ALA A 37 -19.42 11.07 0.49
CA ALA A 37 -18.34 10.58 -0.36
C ALA A 37 -18.65 9.16 -0.79
N ARG A 38 -18.47 8.86 -2.07
CA ARG A 38 -18.52 7.49 -2.59
C ARG A 38 -17.15 6.84 -2.40
N ILE A 39 -17.10 5.77 -1.61
CA ILE A 39 -15.90 4.95 -1.43
C ILE A 39 -16.07 3.71 -2.29
N VAL A 40 -15.10 3.48 -3.16
CA VAL A 40 -15.03 2.31 -4.04
C VAL A 40 -14.15 1.26 -3.36
N GLY A 41 -14.54 0.01 -3.45
CA GLY A 41 -13.78 -1.11 -2.91
C GLY A 41 -12.42 -1.25 -3.61
N GLY A 42 -11.42 -1.68 -2.85
CA GLY A 42 -10.07 -1.89 -3.37
C GLY A 42 -9.26 -2.80 -2.45
N PRO A 43 -8.11 -3.28 -2.89
CA PRO A 43 -7.25 -4.10 -2.05
C PRO A 43 -6.73 -3.28 -0.86
N VAL A 44 -6.64 -3.94 0.30
CA VAL A 44 -6.04 -3.33 1.50
C VAL A 44 -4.52 -3.36 1.35
N THR A 45 -3.93 -2.17 1.26
CA THR A 45 -2.48 -2.01 1.10
C THR A 45 -1.92 -1.06 2.14
N TYR A 46 -0.66 -1.28 2.50
CA TYR A 46 0.10 -0.37 3.33
C TYR A 46 0.97 0.53 2.46
N GLY A 47 0.94 1.82 2.72
CA GLY A 47 1.79 2.80 2.05
C GLY A 47 2.88 3.33 2.96
N LEU A 48 3.99 3.72 2.37
CA LEU A 48 5.07 4.46 3.01
C LEU A 48 5.20 5.81 2.33
N THR A 49 5.25 6.87 3.12
CA THR A 49 5.52 8.22 2.64
C THR A 49 6.70 8.82 3.39
N MET A 50 7.45 9.67 2.73
CA MET A 50 8.54 10.42 3.32
C MET A 50 8.26 11.92 3.09
N PRO A 51 8.09 12.72 4.16
CA PRO A 51 7.89 14.16 4.02
C PRO A 51 9.10 14.82 3.34
N SER A 52 8.84 15.78 2.45
CA SER A 52 9.91 16.51 1.73
C SER A 52 10.81 17.33 2.67
N ASN A 53 10.30 17.71 3.83
CA ASN A 53 11.01 18.46 4.86
C ASN A 53 11.51 17.57 6.01
N ALA A 54 11.69 16.27 5.78
CA ALA A 54 12.21 15.37 6.81
C ALA A 54 13.60 15.84 7.29
N PRO A 55 13.82 16.03 8.62
CA PRO A 55 15.08 16.58 9.13
C PRO A 55 16.28 15.64 8.87
N HIS A 56 16.04 14.36 8.69
CA HIS A 56 17.04 13.33 8.41
C HIS A 56 16.68 12.56 7.15
N ALA A 57 16.53 13.25 6.01
CA ALA A 57 16.04 12.69 4.77
C ALA A 57 16.85 11.47 4.27
N GLU A 58 18.19 11.51 4.44
CA GLU A 58 19.06 10.39 4.05
C GLU A 58 18.80 9.14 4.91
N ALA A 59 18.70 9.30 6.23
CA ALA A 59 18.38 8.19 7.13
C ALA A 59 16.97 7.63 6.85
N ALA A 60 16.00 8.50 6.57
CA ALA A 60 14.65 8.09 6.18
C ALA A 60 14.65 7.30 4.87
N ALA A 61 15.44 7.73 3.86
CA ALA A 61 15.59 7.02 2.60
C ALA A 61 16.23 5.63 2.79
N ARG A 62 17.27 5.53 3.63
CA ARG A 62 17.89 4.24 3.97
C ARG A 62 16.91 3.29 4.68
N PHE A 63 16.13 3.81 5.63
CA PHE A 63 15.11 3.03 6.31
C PHE A 63 14.00 2.57 5.36
N ALA A 64 13.52 3.45 4.49
CA ALA A 64 12.55 3.09 3.46
C ALA A 64 13.10 1.99 2.51
N ALA A 65 14.36 2.12 2.06
CA ALA A 65 15.02 1.12 1.23
C ALA A 65 15.15 -0.23 1.96
N PHE A 66 15.45 -0.22 3.26
CA PHE A 66 15.45 -1.43 4.09
C PHE A 66 14.06 -2.08 4.11
N LEU A 67 13.00 -1.31 4.36
CA LEU A 67 11.63 -1.83 4.45
C LEU A 67 11.16 -2.49 3.14
N VAL A 68 11.39 -1.83 1.99
CA VAL A 68 10.99 -2.36 0.68
C VAL A 68 11.95 -3.43 0.15
N GLY A 69 13.12 -3.57 0.75
CA GLY A 69 14.14 -4.54 0.40
C GLY A 69 13.82 -5.96 0.89
N ALA A 70 14.68 -6.92 0.53
CA ALA A 70 14.48 -8.34 0.88
C ALA A 70 14.42 -8.59 2.40
N ALA A 71 15.19 -7.84 3.20
CA ALA A 71 15.20 -8.00 4.66
C ALA A 71 13.90 -7.52 5.28
N GLY A 72 13.40 -6.34 4.88
CA GLY A 72 12.12 -5.80 5.35
C GLY A 72 10.95 -6.70 4.95
N ARG A 73 10.91 -7.17 3.70
CA ARG A 73 9.88 -8.10 3.23
C ARG A 73 9.81 -9.36 4.08
N ARG A 74 10.95 -10.01 4.36
CA ARG A 74 10.99 -11.18 5.26
C ARG A 74 10.49 -10.86 6.67
N LEU A 75 10.72 -9.64 7.16
CA LEU A 75 10.20 -9.20 8.44
C LEU A 75 8.68 -9.07 8.43
N PHE A 76 8.13 -8.47 7.38
CA PHE A 76 6.67 -8.35 7.19
C PHE A 76 6.01 -9.74 7.07
N ASP A 77 6.55 -10.63 6.26
CA ASP A 77 6.00 -11.99 6.08
C ASP A 77 5.97 -12.76 7.41
N ARG A 78 7.02 -12.64 8.23
CA ARG A 78 7.05 -13.26 9.57
C ARG A 78 6.03 -12.68 10.54
N ARG A 79 5.54 -11.47 10.29
CA ARG A 79 4.51 -10.80 11.09
C ARG A 79 3.10 -10.97 10.54
N GLY A 80 2.92 -11.82 9.53
CA GLY A 80 1.62 -12.12 8.92
C GLY A 80 1.15 -11.12 7.88
N PHE A 81 2.04 -10.23 7.42
CA PHE A 81 1.77 -9.36 6.26
C PHE A 81 2.23 -10.06 4.98
N HIS A 82 1.48 -9.89 3.91
CA HIS A 82 1.90 -10.36 2.59
C HIS A 82 2.62 -9.24 1.85
N ALA A 83 3.94 -9.25 1.89
CA ALA A 83 4.73 -8.26 1.18
C ALA A 83 4.61 -8.45 -0.33
N LEU A 84 4.42 -7.36 -1.08
CA LEU A 84 4.46 -7.40 -2.53
C LEU A 84 5.83 -7.92 -3.01
N ALA A 85 5.85 -8.69 -4.10
CA ALA A 85 7.09 -9.17 -4.71
C ALA A 85 8.03 -8.00 -5.05
N ARG A 86 7.43 -6.86 -5.44
CA ARG A 86 8.12 -5.58 -5.61
C ARG A 86 7.20 -4.47 -5.11
N ALA A 87 7.71 -3.59 -4.25
CA ALA A 87 6.96 -2.43 -3.79
C ALA A 87 6.66 -1.48 -4.96
N GLN A 88 5.52 -0.80 -4.89
CA GLN A 88 5.04 0.06 -5.97
C GLN A 88 5.14 1.54 -5.57
N CYS A 89 5.26 2.42 -6.53
CA CYS A 89 5.28 3.87 -6.35
C CYS A 89 4.26 4.58 -7.24
N ALA A 90 3.60 5.58 -6.68
CA ALA A 90 2.73 6.52 -7.41
C ALA A 90 2.62 7.87 -6.64
N PRO A 91 3.15 8.99 -7.16
CA PRO A 91 4.07 9.09 -8.29
C PRO A 91 5.47 8.55 -7.96
N CYS A 92 6.22 8.15 -8.97
CA CYS A 92 7.61 7.70 -8.79
C CYS A 92 8.62 8.85 -8.94
N ALA A 93 8.18 10.02 -9.35
CA ALA A 93 9.01 11.21 -9.48
C ALA A 93 9.47 11.73 -8.11
N GLY A 94 10.72 12.20 -8.01
CA GLY A 94 11.27 12.76 -6.78
C GLY A 94 11.69 11.74 -5.73
N LEU A 95 11.68 10.46 -6.04
CA LEU A 95 12.16 9.43 -5.12
C LEU A 95 13.68 9.51 -4.93
N PRO A 96 14.18 9.27 -3.70
CA PRO A 96 15.61 9.10 -3.47
C PRO A 96 16.19 8.00 -4.36
N ALA A 97 17.43 8.22 -4.86
CA ALA A 97 18.10 7.28 -5.75
C ALA A 97 18.18 5.84 -5.19
N LEU A 98 18.30 5.71 -3.87
CA LEU A 98 18.29 4.41 -3.17
C LEU A 98 17.00 3.61 -3.37
N LEU A 99 15.88 4.27 -3.68
CA LEU A 99 14.57 3.64 -3.85
C LEU A 99 14.23 3.37 -5.32
N ALA A 100 14.82 4.13 -6.25
CA ALA A 100 14.46 4.09 -7.66
C ALA A 100 14.58 2.69 -8.29
N GLY A 101 15.61 1.91 -7.90
CA GLY A 101 15.81 0.54 -8.38
C GLY A 101 14.96 -0.54 -7.68
N ALA A 102 14.44 -0.24 -6.48
CA ALA A 102 13.70 -1.19 -5.65
C ALA A 102 12.18 -1.16 -5.88
N LEU A 103 11.68 -0.12 -6.53
CA LEU A 103 10.27 0.13 -6.74
C LEU A 103 9.84 -0.12 -8.20
N ALA A 104 8.57 -0.42 -8.40
CA ALA A 104 7.93 -0.48 -9.70
C ALA A 104 6.81 0.57 -9.76
N PRO A 105 6.55 1.20 -10.93
CA PRO A 105 5.38 2.06 -11.07
C PRO A 105 4.10 1.23 -10.88
N VAL A 106 3.08 1.85 -10.30
CA VAL A 106 1.73 1.25 -10.27
C VAL A 106 1.27 1.11 -11.70
N ALA A 107 0.84 -0.09 -12.10
CA ALA A 107 0.21 -0.28 -13.40
C ALA A 107 -1.02 0.64 -13.50
N ALA A 108 -1.14 1.35 -14.59
CA ALA A 108 -2.35 2.11 -14.89
C ALA A 108 -3.55 1.14 -14.98
N PRO A 109 -4.74 1.54 -14.50
CA PRO A 109 -5.94 0.73 -14.57
C PRO A 109 -6.39 0.48 -16.01
#